data_cfbeb00d84c5e0e49f3801210598a775
#
_entry.id   cfbeb00d84c5e0e49f3801210598a775
#
_cell.length_a   1.000
_cell.length_b   1.000
_cell.length_c   1.000
_cell.angle_alpha   90.00
_cell.angle_beta   90.00
_cell.angle_gamma   90.00
#
_symmetry.space_group_name_H-M   'P 1'
#
loop_
_entity.id
_entity.type
_entity.pdbx_description
1 polymer ?
#
loop_
_entity_poly.entity_id
_entity_poly.type
_entity_poly.pdbx_seq_one_letter_code
_entity_poly.pdbx_strand_id
1 'polypeptide(L)'
;LTAKDEVLLYKDAVSKDALFRRLYALYEISRGAKCIVADVEALMQIFPKKLPVLKLKEGEDVDFSSLASRLTAMGYVRSAAVESKGAFALRGDILDIFPVNAENPARVDFFGDTAEKIKPYNFITGERLPLVKELSVCAATDVFFEEGEQRRVKEILFGELSDFKDAA
;
A
#
# COMPACT_ATOMS: atom_id res chain seq x y z
N LEU A 1 11.74 -13.25 2.79
CA LEU A 1 10.85 -12.60 3.75
C LEU A 1 11.67 -12.20 4.97
N THR A 2 11.73 -10.92 5.29
CA THR A 2 12.47 -10.37 6.42
C THR A 2 11.52 -9.95 7.56
N ALA A 3 12.04 -9.94 8.78
CA ALA A 3 11.33 -9.42 9.95
C ALA A 3 11.01 -7.93 9.79
N LYS A 4 10.02 -7.47 10.52
CA LYS A 4 9.66 -6.08 10.65
C LYS A 4 10.49 -5.46 11.76
N ASP A 5 11.09 -4.31 11.49
CA ASP A 5 11.79 -3.55 12.51
C ASP A 5 10.79 -2.97 13.52
N GLU A 6 10.84 -3.44 14.76
CA GLU A 6 10.01 -2.91 15.86
C GLU A 6 10.81 -1.86 16.65
N VAL A 7 10.91 -0.65 16.14
CA VAL A 7 11.47 0.47 16.89
C VAL A 7 10.32 1.25 17.52
N LEU A 8 10.02 0.95 18.78
CA LEU A 8 8.90 1.55 19.54
C LEU A 8 9.10 3.04 19.88
N LEU A 9 10.33 3.56 19.87
CA LEU A 9 10.64 4.88 20.42
C LEU A 9 10.90 5.99 19.39
N TYR A 10 11.13 5.67 18.12
CA TYR A 10 11.42 6.67 17.09
C TYR A 10 10.66 6.38 15.80
N LYS A 11 9.39 6.72 15.79
CA LYS A 11 8.48 6.46 14.65
C LYS A 11 8.94 7.12 13.34
N ASP A 12 9.66 8.24 13.43
CA ASP A 12 10.13 9.00 12.28
C ASP A 12 11.46 8.49 11.68
N ALA A 13 12.16 7.59 12.38
CA ALA A 13 13.45 7.03 11.96
C ALA A 13 13.34 5.64 11.33
N VAL A 14 12.15 5.02 11.29
CA VAL A 14 11.97 3.69 10.72
C VAL A 14 11.87 3.79 9.20
N SER A 15 12.88 3.26 8.51
CA SER A 15 12.83 3.12 7.07
C SER A 15 11.65 2.24 6.66
N LYS A 16 10.77 2.75 5.80
CA LYS A 16 9.67 1.96 5.22
C LYS A 16 10.16 0.86 4.28
N ASP A 17 11.43 0.85 3.92
CA ASP A 17 11.98 -0.12 2.96
C ASP A 17 11.90 -1.56 3.46
N ALA A 18 12.14 -1.80 4.75
CA ALA A 18 12.00 -3.12 5.35
C ALA A 18 10.53 -3.59 5.29
N LEU A 19 9.59 -2.71 5.65
CA LEU A 19 8.16 -2.98 5.53
C LEU A 19 7.76 -3.27 4.07
N PHE A 20 8.19 -2.46 3.13
CA PHE A 20 7.83 -2.64 1.72
C PHE A 20 8.41 -3.92 1.12
N ARG A 21 9.65 -4.29 1.47
CA ARG A 21 10.22 -5.60 1.08
C ARG A 21 9.44 -6.76 1.65
N ARG A 22 9.00 -6.65 2.91
CA ARG A 22 8.14 -7.65 3.55
C ARG A 22 6.80 -7.78 2.83
N LEU A 23 6.12 -6.66 2.56
CA LEU A 23 4.83 -6.64 1.85
C LEU A 23 4.95 -7.19 0.42
N TYR A 24 6.03 -6.86 -0.29
CA TYR A 24 6.32 -7.44 -1.58
C TYR A 24 6.48 -8.97 -1.51
N ALA A 25 7.23 -9.47 -0.53
CA ALA A 25 7.39 -10.91 -0.32
C ALA A 25 6.04 -11.59 -0.01
N LEU A 26 5.21 -10.99 0.84
CA LEU A 26 3.86 -11.49 1.13
C LEU A 26 2.95 -11.48 -0.10
N TYR A 27 3.06 -10.44 -0.94
CA TYR A 27 2.35 -10.37 -2.22
C TYR A 27 2.76 -11.52 -3.15
N GLU A 28 4.06 -11.79 -3.31
CA GLU A 28 4.55 -12.90 -4.13
C GLU A 28 4.14 -14.28 -3.57
N ILE A 29 4.16 -14.45 -2.25
CA ILE A 29 3.65 -15.64 -1.58
C ILE A 29 2.17 -15.86 -1.90
N SER A 30 1.36 -14.80 -1.84
CA SER A 30 -0.07 -14.88 -2.15
C SER A 30 -0.36 -15.27 -3.61
N ARG A 31 0.60 -15.05 -4.50
CA ARG A 31 0.55 -15.43 -5.92
C ARG A 31 1.09 -16.83 -6.20
N GLY A 32 1.52 -17.55 -5.17
CA GLY A 32 2.00 -18.92 -5.30
C GLY A 32 3.51 -19.03 -5.55
N ALA A 33 4.32 -18.21 -4.88
CA ALA A 33 5.77 -18.35 -4.91
C ALA A 33 6.20 -19.79 -4.57
N LYS A 34 7.03 -20.40 -5.42
CA LYS A 34 7.43 -21.81 -5.28
C LYS A 34 8.48 -22.03 -4.20
N CYS A 35 9.25 -21.01 -3.87
CA CYS A 35 10.31 -21.06 -2.88
C CYS A 35 10.26 -19.78 -2.03
N ILE A 36 10.34 -19.95 -0.71
CA ILE A 36 10.33 -18.87 0.26
C ILE A 36 11.56 -19.02 1.14
N VAL A 37 12.39 -17.99 1.20
CA VAL A 37 13.49 -17.88 2.15
C VAL A 37 13.09 -16.85 3.21
N ALA A 38 13.11 -17.24 4.48
CA ALA A 38 12.72 -16.38 5.59
C ALA A 38 13.70 -16.54 6.74
N ASP A 39 13.94 -15.47 7.49
CA ASP A 39 14.60 -15.56 8.80
C ASP A 39 13.60 -16.04 9.86
N VAL A 40 14.14 -16.53 10.98
CA VAL A 40 13.33 -17.07 12.08
C VAL A 40 12.46 -15.99 12.71
N GLU A 41 12.98 -14.80 12.86
CA GLU A 41 12.26 -13.65 13.43
C GLU A 41 11.04 -13.28 12.58
N ALA A 42 11.18 -13.31 11.25
CA ALA A 42 10.06 -13.06 10.34
C ALA A 42 8.94 -14.10 10.53
N LEU A 43 9.30 -15.36 10.77
CA LEU A 43 8.32 -16.44 10.95
C LEU A 43 7.59 -16.36 12.31
N MET A 44 8.20 -15.72 13.30
CA MET A 44 7.59 -15.50 14.62
C MET A 44 6.62 -14.31 14.64
N GLN A 45 6.65 -13.45 13.64
CA GLN A 45 5.76 -12.29 13.56
C GLN A 45 4.38 -12.66 12.99
N ILE A 46 3.36 -11.93 13.42
CA ILE A 46 1.99 -12.11 12.92
C ILE A 46 1.91 -11.66 11.46
N PHE A 47 1.28 -12.48 10.64
CA PHE A 47 1.00 -12.18 9.24
C PHE A 47 -0.45 -11.76 9.05
N PRO A 48 -0.75 -10.81 8.16
CA PRO A 48 -2.11 -10.51 7.79
C PRO A 48 -2.73 -11.74 7.11
N LYS A 49 -3.97 -12.08 7.46
CA LYS A 49 -4.70 -13.20 6.85
C LYS A 49 -4.91 -13.03 5.35
N LYS A 50 -5.03 -11.80 4.91
CA LYS A 50 -5.22 -11.41 3.51
C LYS A 50 -4.51 -10.10 3.25
N LEU A 51 -3.73 -10.03 2.18
CA LEU A 51 -3.11 -8.80 1.72
C LEU A 51 -4.06 -8.13 0.70
N PRO A 52 -4.58 -6.92 0.97
CA PRO A 52 -5.38 -6.20 0.00
C PRO A 52 -4.58 -5.89 -1.27
N VAL A 53 -5.20 -6.14 -2.42
CA VAL A 53 -4.63 -5.83 -3.74
C VAL A 53 -5.69 -5.10 -4.55
N LEU A 54 -5.38 -3.90 -4.99
CA LEU A 54 -6.15 -3.17 -5.98
C LEU A 54 -5.63 -3.54 -7.37
N LYS A 55 -6.52 -3.98 -8.25
CA LYS A 55 -6.19 -4.24 -9.64
C LYS A 55 -6.80 -3.14 -10.50
N LEU A 56 -5.98 -2.54 -11.34
CA LEU A 56 -6.37 -1.59 -12.36
C LEU A 56 -6.08 -2.23 -13.72
N LYS A 57 -7.10 -2.37 -14.56
CA LYS A 57 -6.94 -2.93 -15.88
C LYS A 57 -7.48 -1.97 -16.95
N GLU A 58 -6.78 -1.93 -18.07
CA GLU A 58 -7.19 -1.15 -19.23
C GLU A 58 -8.60 -1.57 -19.69
N GLY A 59 -9.51 -0.59 -19.79
CA GLY A 59 -10.90 -0.79 -20.18
C GLY A 59 -11.83 -1.29 -19.07
N GLU A 60 -11.36 -1.50 -17.83
CA GLU A 60 -12.20 -1.86 -16.69
C GLU A 60 -12.59 -0.61 -15.86
N ASP A 61 -13.82 -0.62 -15.36
CA ASP A 61 -14.34 0.43 -14.50
C ASP A 61 -13.86 0.24 -13.06
N VAL A 62 -13.44 1.34 -12.47
CA VAL A 62 -13.03 1.44 -11.06
C VAL A 62 -13.71 2.67 -10.49
N ASP A 63 -14.43 2.53 -9.39
CA ASP A 63 -14.99 3.70 -8.68
C ASP A 63 -13.89 4.71 -8.35
N PHE A 64 -13.71 5.67 -9.26
CA PHE A 64 -12.68 6.70 -9.17
C PHE A 64 -12.89 7.61 -7.99
N SER A 65 -14.16 7.85 -7.61
CA SER A 65 -14.50 8.73 -6.48
C SER A 65 -13.99 8.18 -5.14
N SER A 66 -13.99 6.87 -4.95
CA SER A 66 -13.49 6.20 -3.74
C SER A 66 -12.00 5.82 -3.82
N LEU A 67 -11.35 5.99 -4.98
CA LEU A 67 -9.99 5.49 -5.23
C LEU A 67 -8.97 6.08 -4.24
N ALA A 68 -9.06 7.39 -3.94
CA ALA A 68 -8.17 8.03 -2.97
C ALA A 68 -8.33 7.47 -1.55
N SER A 69 -9.56 7.25 -1.10
CA SER A 69 -9.83 6.69 0.23
C SER A 69 -9.39 5.24 0.33
N ARG A 70 -9.59 4.45 -0.72
CA ARG A 70 -9.12 3.06 -0.81
C ARG A 70 -7.59 2.96 -0.76
N LEU A 71 -6.87 3.78 -1.54
CA LEU A 71 -5.41 3.83 -1.50
C LEU A 71 -4.89 4.26 -0.12
N THR A 72 -5.52 5.27 0.49
CA THR A 72 -5.16 5.70 1.86
C THR A 72 -5.41 4.58 2.88
N ALA A 73 -6.53 3.87 2.81
CA ALA A 73 -6.80 2.71 3.65
C ALA A 73 -5.80 1.55 3.44
N MET A 74 -5.24 1.44 2.23
CA MET A 74 -4.17 0.50 1.90
C MET A 74 -2.78 1.00 2.35
N GLY A 75 -2.68 2.13 3.04
CA GLY A 75 -1.43 2.67 3.59
C GLY A 75 -0.62 3.56 2.64
N TYR A 76 -1.17 3.89 1.46
CA TYR A 76 -0.54 4.84 0.54
C TYR A 76 -0.70 6.27 1.04
N VAL A 77 0.34 7.08 0.83
CA VAL A 77 0.36 8.50 1.21
C VAL A 77 0.03 9.34 -0.02
N ARG A 78 -1.01 10.18 0.12
CA ARG A 78 -1.34 11.16 -0.92
C ARG A 78 -0.32 12.30 -0.89
N SER A 79 0.24 12.63 -2.04
CA SER A 79 1.24 13.69 -2.21
C SER A 79 0.95 14.53 -3.46
N ALA A 80 1.60 15.69 -3.57
CA ALA A 80 1.51 16.52 -4.77
C ALA A 80 2.28 15.90 -5.96
N ALA A 81 3.35 15.15 -5.69
CA ALA A 81 4.12 14.41 -6.67
C ALA A 81 4.52 13.05 -6.10
N VAL A 82 4.72 12.07 -6.97
CA VAL A 82 5.12 10.70 -6.58
C VAL A 82 6.63 10.63 -6.56
N GLU A 83 7.22 10.76 -5.37
CA GLU A 83 8.68 10.81 -5.16
C GLU A 83 9.25 9.56 -4.47
N SER A 84 8.40 8.62 -4.05
CA SER A 84 8.83 7.40 -3.38
C SER A 84 7.78 6.30 -3.50
N LYS A 85 8.18 5.05 -3.25
CA LYS A 85 7.25 3.92 -3.11
C LYS A 85 6.23 4.20 -2.01
N GLY A 86 4.99 3.75 -2.23
CA GLY A 86 3.90 3.95 -1.29
C GLY A 86 3.26 5.34 -1.35
N ALA A 87 3.64 6.17 -2.33
CA ALA A 87 2.99 7.46 -2.60
C ALA A 87 2.05 7.40 -3.80
N PHE A 88 1.03 8.25 -3.80
CA PHE A 88 0.16 8.48 -4.95
C PHE A 88 -0.25 9.95 -5.06
N ALA A 89 -0.57 10.38 -6.27
CA ALA A 89 -1.13 11.70 -6.57
C ALA A 89 -2.36 11.54 -7.48
N LEU A 90 -3.41 12.31 -7.21
CA LEU A 90 -4.60 12.40 -8.07
C LEU A 90 -4.74 13.83 -8.55
N ARG A 91 -4.79 14.02 -9.88
CA ARG A 91 -4.93 15.30 -10.55
C ARG A 91 -5.96 15.18 -11.68
N GLY A 92 -7.16 15.72 -11.48
CA GLY A 92 -8.26 15.50 -12.42
C GLY A 92 -8.48 13.99 -12.59
N ASP A 93 -8.46 13.52 -13.81
CA ASP A 93 -8.69 12.13 -14.19
C ASP A 93 -7.38 11.30 -14.29
N ILE A 94 -6.32 11.74 -13.61
CA ILE A 94 -5.00 11.09 -13.65
C ILE A 94 -4.62 10.61 -12.26
N LEU A 95 -4.28 9.31 -12.15
CA LEU A 95 -3.63 8.73 -11.00
C LEU A 95 -2.15 8.51 -11.30
N ASP A 96 -1.26 9.16 -10.57
CA ASP A 96 0.15 8.78 -10.48
C ASP A 96 0.33 7.95 -9.20
N ILE A 97 0.97 6.78 -9.29
CA ILE A 97 1.18 5.90 -8.15
C ILE A 97 2.51 5.16 -8.24
N PHE A 98 3.19 4.99 -7.10
CA PHE A 98 4.35 4.11 -6.99
C PHE A 98 4.02 2.91 -6.08
N PRO A 99 3.55 1.80 -6.66
CA PRO A 99 3.22 0.62 -5.89
C PRO A 99 4.43 0.06 -5.16
N VAL A 100 4.25 -0.44 -3.93
CA VAL A 100 5.34 -1.03 -3.16
C VAL A 100 5.83 -2.35 -3.76
N ASN A 101 4.99 -3.00 -4.56
CA ASN A 101 5.28 -4.23 -5.29
C ASN A 101 5.76 -4.01 -6.73
N ALA A 102 6.05 -2.76 -7.13
CA ALA A 102 6.58 -2.45 -8.45
C ALA A 102 7.98 -1.83 -8.36
N GLU A 103 8.77 -1.98 -9.41
CA GLU A 103 10.09 -1.33 -9.53
C GLU A 103 9.96 0.13 -9.95
N ASN A 104 8.93 0.45 -10.72
CA ASN A 104 8.69 1.76 -11.29
C ASN A 104 7.29 2.26 -10.96
N PRO A 105 7.10 3.58 -10.84
CA PRO A 105 5.79 4.19 -10.75
C PRO A 105 5.01 4.08 -12.07
N ALA A 106 3.71 4.27 -11.98
CA ALA A 106 2.84 4.28 -13.15
C ALA A 106 1.86 5.45 -13.08
N ARG A 107 1.55 5.99 -14.26
CA ARG A 107 0.46 6.92 -14.50
C ARG A 107 -0.70 6.18 -15.13
N VAL A 108 -1.88 6.32 -14.55
CA VAL A 108 -3.13 5.77 -15.06
C VAL A 108 -4.03 6.92 -15.47
N ASP A 109 -4.39 6.97 -16.74
CA ASP A 109 -5.36 7.93 -17.26
C ASP A 109 -6.75 7.29 -17.14
N PHE A 110 -7.71 8.06 -16.63
CA PHE A 110 -9.10 7.66 -16.52
C PHE A 110 -9.99 8.49 -17.45
N PHE A 111 -11.08 7.89 -17.89
CA PHE A 111 -12.21 8.61 -18.48
C PHE A 111 -13.46 8.24 -17.67
N GLY A 112 -13.90 9.16 -16.82
CA GLY A 112 -14.86 8.85 -15.77
C GLY A 112 -14.30 7.79 -14.82
N ASP A 113 -14.98 6.66 -14.71
CA ASP A 113 -14.57 5.53 -13.88
C ASP A 113 -13.71 4.50 -14.64
N THR A 114 -13.56 4.64 -15.98
CA THR A 114 -12.83 3.67 -16.81
C THR A 114 -11.34 3.97 -16.86
N ALA A 115 -10.50 3.00 -16.54
CA ALA A 115 -9.04 3.12 -16.70
C ALA A 115 -8.68 2.95 -18.18
N GLU A 116 -8.30 4.04 -18.87
CA GLU A 116 -8.02 4.00 -20.31
C GLU A 116 -6.62 3.51 -20.65
N LYS A 117 -5.60 4.02 -19.94
CA LYS A 117 -4.19 3.73 -20.23
C LYS A 117 -3.37 3.65 -18.97
N ILE A 118 -2.50 2.65 -18.89
CA ILE A 118 -1.56 2.47 -17.82
C ILE A 118 -0.15 2.65 -18.37
N LYS A 119 0.54 3.69 -17.91
CA LYS A 119 1.81 4.21 -18.44
C LYS A 119 2.89 4.15 -17.36
N PRO A 120 3.63 3.03 -17.22
CA PRO A 120 4.79 3.02 -16.34
C PRO A 120 5.86 3.99 -16.86
N TYR A 121 6.67 4.52 -15.94
CA TYR A 121 7.81 5.37 -16.28
C TYR A 121 8.99 5.08 -15.35
N ASN A 122 10.20 5.22 -15.87
CA ASN A 122 11.40 5.06 -15.07
C ASN A 122 11.44 6.16 -14.00
N PHE A 123 11.53 5.74 -12.73
CA PHE A 123 11.50 6.67 -11.60
C PHE A 123 12.69 7.65 -11.59
N ILE A 124 13.87 7.21 -12.06
CA ILE A 124 15.10 8.01 -12.01
C ILE A 124 15.20 8.94 -13.22
N THR A 125 14.95 8.42 -14.44
CA THR A 125 15.12 9.19 -15.70
C THR A 125 13.85 9.90 -16.14
N GLY A 126 12.68 9.50 -15.64
CA GLY A 126 11.37 9.99 -16.09
C GLY A 126 10.96 9.45 -17.47
N GLU A 127 11.76 8.58 -18.08
CA GLU A 127 11.47 8.00 -19.39
C GLU A 127 10.24 7.11 -19.34
N ARG A 128 9.44 7.17 -20.40
CA ARG A 128 8.25 6.32 -20.55
C ARG A 128 8.68 4.89 -20.83
N LEU A 129 8.09 3.97 -20.08
CA LEU A 129 8.21 2.53 -20.32
C LEU A 129 7.04 2.03 -21.18
N PRO A 130 7.13 0.81 -21.72
CA PRO A 130 6.03 0.21 -22.48
C PRO A 130 4.71 0.20 -21.69
N LEU A 131 3.61 0.44 -22.39
CA LEU A 131 2.27 0.39 -21.80
C LEU A 131 2.00 -1.01 -21.25
N VAL A 132 1.31 -1.07 -20.14
CA VAL A 132 0.84 -2.33 -19.55
C VAL A 132 -0.69 -2.35 -19.52
N LYS A 133 -1.27 -3.54 -19.63
CA LYS A 133 -2.73 -3.70 -19.60
C LYS A 133 -3.29 -3.85 -18.20
N GLU A 134 -2.45 -4.17 -17.23
CA GLU A 134 -2.86 -4.37 -15.83
C GLU A 134 -1.78 -3.82 -14.89
N LEU A 135 -2.21 -3.16 -13.83
CA LEU A 135 -1.39 -2.75 -12.70
C LEU A 135 -1.98 -3.33 -11.44
N SER A 136 -1.21 -4.17 -10.75
CA SER A 136 -1.56 -4.68 -9.43
C SER A 136 -0.87 -3.85 -8.36
N VAL A 137 -1.66 -3.29 -7.47
CA VAL A 137 -1.20 -2.44 -6.37
C VAL A 137 -1.47 -3.17 -5.06
N CYS A 138 -0.47 -3.72 -4.41
CA CYS A 138 -0.63 -4.33 -3.09
C CYS A 138 -0.59 -3.26 -2.00
N ALA A 139 -1.10 -3.58 -0.82
CA ALA A 139 -1.11 -2.65 0.30
C ALA A 139 0.30 -2.21 0.71
N ALA A 140 0.41 -0.96 1.16
CA ALA A 140 1.63 -0.32 1.67
C ALA A 140 1.71 -0.32 3.21
N THR A 141 0.83 -1.05 3.86
CA THR A 141 0.79 -1.30 5.32
C THR A 141 0.51 -2.78 5.57
N ASP A 142 0.89 -3.28 6.71
CA ASP A 142 0.57 -4.63 7.19
C ASP A 142 -0.56 -4.64 8.24
N VAL A 143 -1.11 -3.47 8.55
CA VAL A 143 -2.26 -3.31 9.45
C VAL A 143 -3.48 -2.94 8.62
N PHE A 144 -4.46 -3.82 8.60
CA PHE A 144 -5.72 -3.64 7.88
C PHE A 144 -6.87 -3.80 8.85
N PHE A 145 -7.87 -2.97 8.66
CA PHE A 145 -9.14 -3.06 9.36
C PHE A 145 -10.25 -3.33 8.34
N GLU A 146 -11.06 -4.32 8.58
CA GLU A 146 -12.29 -4.53 7.82
C GLU A 146 -13.29 -3.38 8.10
N GLU A 147 -14.24 -3.21 7.18
CA GLU A 147 -15.26 -2.19 7.31
C GLU A 147 -16.06 -2.41 8.63
N GLY A 148 -16.03 -1.42 9.52
CA GLY A 148 -16.60 -1.51 10.87
C GLY A 148 -15.60 -1.83 11.99
N GLU A 149 -14.49 -2.51 11.73
CA GLU A 149 -13.47 -2.80 12.75
C GLU A 149 -12.73 -1.54 13.21
N GLN A 150 -12.53 -0.58 12.31
CA GLN A 150 -11.87 0.70 12.64
C GLN A 150 -12.59 1.44 13.78
N ARG A 151 -13.93 1.41 13.79
CA ARG A 151 -14.72 2.04 14.84
C ARG A 151 -14.52 1.32 16.17
N ARG A 152 -14.59 -0.01 16.16
CA ARG A 152 -14.39 -0.84 17.35
C ARG A 152 -13.00 -0.69 17.96
N VAL A 153 -11.95 -0.64 17.11
CA VAL A 153 -10.57 -0.42 17.56
C VAL A 153 -10.41 0.97 18.16
N LYS A 154 -11.01 2.00 17.53
CA LYS A 154 -11.03 3.34 18.10
C LYS A 154 -11.71 3.37 19.48
N GLU A 155 -12.87 2.76 19.62
CA GLU A 155 -13.61 2.70 20.87
C GLU A 155 -12.80 2.03 21.99
N ILE A 156 -12.10 0.91 21.69
CA ILE A 156 -11.20 0.24 22.64
C ILE A 156 -10.02 1.15 23.01
N LEU A 157 -9.32 1.70 22.03
CA LEU A 157 -8.16 2.55 22.29
C LEU A 157 -8.52 3.83 23.06
N PHE A 158 -9.67 4.45 22.76
CA PHE A 158 -10.12 5.63 23.51
C PHE A 158 -10.62 5.28 24.89
N GLY A 159 -11.24 4.11 25.10
CA GLY A 159 -11.60 3.59 26.41
C GLY A 159 -10.37 3.41 27.31
N GLU A 160 -9.37 2.67 26.84
CA GLU A 160 -8.12 2.46 27.57
C GLU A 160 -7.36 3.77 27.87
N LEU A 161 -7.34 4.73 26.91
CA LEU A 161 -6.72 6.05 27.10
C LEU A 161 -7.46 6.92 28.12
N SER A 162 -8.78 6.78 28.28
CA SER A 162 -9.53 7.48 29.34
C SER A 162 -9.16 6.96 30.73
N ASP A 163 -9.04 5.64 30.86
CA ASP A 163 -8.69 4.98 32.12
C ASP A 163 -7.28 5.38 32.61
N PHE A 164 -6.34 5.62 31.69
CA PHE A 164 -5.01 6.14 32.01
C PHE A 164 -5.01 7.60 32.47
N LYS A 165 -5.95 8.44 32.01
CA LYS A 165 -6.05 9.84 32.42
C LYS A 165 -6.66 10.01 33.79
N ASP A 166 -7.52 9.09 34.22
CA ASP A 166 -8.17 9.10 35.51
C ASP A 166 -7.30 8.45 36.61
N ALA A 167 -6.18 7.80 36.23
CA ALA A 167 -5.23 7.16 37.14
C ALA A 167 -3.96 8.00 37.43
N ALA A 168 -3.83 9.20 36.85
CA ALA A 168 -2.71 10.13 37.03
C ALA A 168 -3.15 11.42 37.75
#